data_bd498eba14e21b400220007846752f8b
#
_entry.id   bd498eba14e21b400220007846752f8b
#
_cell.length_a   1.000
_cell.length_b   1.000
_cell.length_c   1.000
_cell.angle_alpha   90.00
_cell.angle_beta   90.00
_cell.angle_gamma   90.00
#
_symmetry.space_group_name_H-M   'P 1'
#
loop_
_entity.id
_entity.type
_entity.pdbx_description
1 polymer ?
#
loop_
_entity_poly.entity_id
_entity_poly.type
_entity_poly.pdbx_seq_one_letter_code
_entity_poly.pdbx_strand_id
1 'polypeptide(L)'
;VVFSFGEITFSRSRWTNGFETRIPVDEWLGLEKYKRYSIEFLYHVAKLATMMPYRQVCKVIDSTLQTIITKDCVLKAVKFVEKLLKEKERYRFYLEEPPERKKVKKLYVEGDGVMIKSTDSREERRYLDLTHFVIHTGSKKVSTKRYELQDKHEILQLNYDKAKYNLLDYIYNNYEVDDDTILITNSDMGKGYTSRVFKELGKALKVKKHEHFWDIYHVKEKLSSYLRKYPIELTDFASDAVKKYNSDKLELVFDTVESLICDELEDQEFQKFKKKVLNNFKYIKPAHLRNLSNRGIGIMESQHRKITYRMKRRGMYWSKWGISTMANMIILERANGLRELFFGSWRKVYSEYKEGSFSAGRLFKKTDELD
;
A
#
# COMPACT_ATOMS: atom_id res chain seq x y z
N VAL A 1 7.55 27.88 20.83
CA VAL A 1 7.11 26.56 20.40
C VAL A 1 5.81 26.71 19.61
N VAL A 2 5.70 26.02 18.51
CA VAL A 2 4.46 26.00 17.69
C VAL A 2 3.62 24.80 18.10
N PHE A 3 2.40 25.09 18.55
CA PHE A 3 1.36 24.13 18.88
C PHE A 3 0.26 24.09 17.82
N SER A 4 -0.67 23.19 17.96
CA SER A 4 -1.83 23.05 17.05
C SER A 4 -2.80 24.26 17.09
N PHE A 5 -2.66 25.15 18.05
CA PHE A 5 -3.44 26.37 18.23
C PHE A 5 -2.64 27.66 18.06
N GLY A 6 -1.39 27.60 17.64
CA GLY A 6 -0.54 28.78 17.35
C GLY A 6 0.85 28.72 17.96
N GLU A 7 1.63 29.78 17.76
CA GLU A 7 2.98 29.91 18.33
C GLU A 7 2.94 30.58 19.71
N ILE A 8 3.56 29.93 20.70
CA ILE A 8 3.65 30.45 22.09
C ILE A 8 5.10 30.53 22.50
N THR A 9 5.45 31.66 23.09
CA THR A 9 6.73 31.89 23.78
C THR A 9 6.48 31.83 25.27
N PHE A 10 7.19 30.97 25.98
CA PHE A 10 7.10 30.83 27.42
C PHE A 10 8.46 30.51 28.03
N SER A 11 8.63 30.94 29.29
CA SER A 11 9.80 30.62 30.11
C SER A 11 9.59 29.30 30.84
N ARG A 12 10.67 28.55 31.02
CA ARG A 12 10.63 27.25 31.69
C ARG A 12 11.85 27.04 32.59
N SER A 13 11.62 26.45 33.75
CA SER A 13 12.68 26.14 34.69
C SER A 13 13.34 24.81 34.35
N ARG A 14 14.66 24.79 34.52
CA ARG A 14 15.48 23.59 34.39
C ARG A 14 15.80 23.09 35.79
N TRP A 15 15.47 21.86 36.09
CA TRP A 15 15.74 21.21 37.34
C TRP A 15 16.89 20.23 37.19
N THR A 16 17.85 20.24 38.11
CA THR A 16 18.98 19.31 38.10
C THR A 16 19.25 18.78 39.51
N ASN A 17 19.58 17.50 39.58
CA ASN A 17 20.06 16.83 40.78
C ASN A 17 21.58 16.57 40.77
N GLY A 18 22.30 17.19 39.82
CA GLY A 18 23.74 16.99 39.61
C GLY A 18 24.05 15.86 38.62
N PHE A 19 23.17 14.90 38.40
CA PHE A 19 23.33 13.77 37.47
C PHE A 19 22.40 13.89 36.24
N GLU A 20 21.19 14.34 36.49
CA GLU A 20 20.16 14.49 35.46
C GLU A 20 19.59 15.90 35.44
N THR A 21 19.24 16.34 34.26
CA THR A 21 18.54 17.63 34.07
C THR A 21 17.18 17.34 33.44
N ARG A 22 16.13 17.83 34.14
CA ARG A 22 14.74 17.69 33.68
C ARG A 22 14.11 19.08 33.51
N ILE A 23 13.16 19.13 32.57
CA ILE A 23 12.32 20.31 32.35
C ILE A 23 10.87 19.85 32.48
N PRO A 24 10.28 19.87 33.67
CA PRO A 24 8.96 19.27 33.92
C PRO A 24 7.86 19.77 32.99
N VAL A 25 7.90 21.04 32.61
CA VAL A 25 6.94 21.62 31.64
C VAL A 25 7.07 20.97 30.26
N ASP A 26 8.30 20.71 29.79
CA ASP A 26 8.50 20.03 28.52
C ASP A 26 7.98 18.59 28.57
N GLU A 27 8.24 17.87 29.65
CA GLU A 27 7.76 16.50 29.86
C GLU A 27 6.23 16.47 29.89
N TRP A 28 5.61 17.39 30.62
CA TRP A 28 4.15 17.50 30.71
C TRP A 28 3.50 17.84 29.35
N LEU A 29 4.13 18.74 28.56
CA LEU A 29 3.65 19.14 27.25
C LEU A 29 4.06 18.14 26.13
N GLY A 30 4.80 17.08 26.46
CA GLY A 30 5.31 16.13 25.47
C GLY A 30 6.30 16.73 24.49
N LEU A 31 7.07 17.75 24.92
CA LEU A 31 8.06 18.42 24.08
C LEU A 31 9.41 17.72 24.19
N GLU A 32 9.96 17.34 23.04
CA GLU A 32 11.32 16.83 22.98
C GLU A 32 12.34 17.99 23.07
N LYS A 33 13.50 17.70 23.66
CA LYS A 33 14.60 18.68 23.82
C LYS A 33 14.98 19.32 22.47
N TYR A 34 15.08 20.63 22.44
CA TYR A 34 15.41 21.43 21.26
C TYR A 34 14.39 21.37 20.11
N LYS A 35 13.18 20.90 20.33
CA LYS A 35 12.13 20.91 19.31
C LYS A 35 11.31 22.21 19.38
N ARG A 36 11.07 22.77 18.20
CA ARG A 36 10.24 23.98 18.04
C ARG A 36 8.76 23.64 17.84
N TYR A 37 8.43 22.41 17.51
CA TYR A 37 7.09 21.98 17.12
C TYR A 37 6.58 20.90 18.07
N SER A 38 5.35 21.04 18.55
CA SER A 38 4.69 20.00 19.32
C SER A 38 4.36 18.78 18.43
N ILE A 39 4.23 17.61 19.05
CA ILE A 39 3.87 16.37 18.32
C ILE A 39 2.49 16.49 17.67
N GLU A 40 1.53 17.13 18.37
CA GLU A 40 0.19 17.38 17.83
C GLU A 40 0.25 18.29 16.60
N PHE A 41 1.06 19.34 16.62
CA PHE A 41 1.27 20.19 15.45
C PHE A 41 1.86 19.40 14.26
N LEU A 42 2.90 18.58 14.51
CA LEU A 42 3.50 17.74 13.49
C LEU A 42 2.50 16.73 12.91
N TYR A 43 1.59 16.19 13.73
CA TYR A 43 0.50 15.33 13.28
C TYR A 43 -0.43 16.07 12.30
N HIS A 44 -0.89 17.29 12.65
CA HIS A 44 -1.75 18.08 11.77
C HIS A 44 -1.07 18.43 10.44
N VAL A 45 0.20 18.82 10.50
CA VAL A 45 1.01 19.09 9.29
C VAL A 45 1.16 17.83 8.44
N ALA A 46 1.45 16.68 9.05
CA ALA A 46 1.55 15.40 8.36
C ALA A 46 0.21 15.00 7.70
N LYS A 47 -0.89 15.15 8.43
CA LYS A 47 -2.24 14.90 7.93
C LYS A 47 -2.56 15.77 6.70
N LEU A 48 -2.31 17.07 6.76
CA LEU A 48 -2.49 17.98 5.63
C LEU A 48 -1.59 17.60 4.43
N ALA A 49 -0.36 17.13 4.69
CA ALA A 49 0.56 16.71 3.65
C ALA A 49 0.07 15.48 2.86
N THR A 50 -0.82 14.65 3.41
CA THR A 50 -1.47 13.55 2.67
C THR A 50 -2.49 14.05 1.65
N MET A 51 -3.03 15.26 1.85
CA MET A 51 -4.13 15.81 1.04
C MET A 51 -3.64 16.79 -0.02
N MET A 52 -2.58 17.57 0.29
CA MET A 52 -2.15 18.69 -0.54
C MET A 52 -0.62 18.83 -0.61
N PRO A 53 -0.07 19.53 -1.65
CA PRO A 53 1.35 19.84 -1.76
C PRO A 53 1.88 20.67 -0.59
N TYR A 54 3.15 20.53 -0.24
CA TYR A 54 3.80 21.19 0.90
C TYR A 54 3.62 22.72 0.91
N ARG A 55 3.66 23.35 -0.28
CA ARG A 55 3.41 24.80 -0.38
C ARG A 55 1.98 25.17 0.04
N GLN A 56 1.01 24.33 -0.27
CA GLN A 56 -0.39 24.56 0.15
C GLN A 56 -0.56 24.31 1.64
N VAL A 57 0.13 23.30 2.20
CA VAL A 57 0.14 23.06 3.65
C VAL A 57 0.63 24.32 4.39
N CYS A 58 1.74 24.93 3.93
CA CYS A 58 2.24 26.18 4.51
C CYS A 58 1.18 27.31 4.49
N LYS A 59 0.50 27.47 3.35
CA LYS A 59 -0.55 28.49 3.21
C LYS A 59 -1.76 28.24 4.13
N VAL A 60 -2.17 26.96 4.25
CA VAL A 60 -3.28 26.58 5.14
C VAL A 60 -2.92 26.88 6.61
N ILE A 61 -1.73 26.50 7.05
CA ILE A 61 -1.28 26.76 8.43
C ILE A 61 -1.20 28.27 8.68
N ASP A 62 -0.66 29.04 7.74
CA ASP A 62 -0.59 30.49 7.85
C ASP A 62 -1.99 31.12 7.98
N SER A 63 -2.93 30.74 7.12
CA SER A 63 -4.30 31.28 7.12
C SER A 63 -5.13 30.86 8.33
N THR A 64 -4.87 29.68 8.91
CA THR A 64 -5.70 29.15 10.02
C THR A 64 -5.11 29.41 11.41
N LEU A 65 -3.78 29.39 11.54
CA LEU A 65 -3.09 29.54 12.83
C LEU A 65 -2.26 30.83 12.91
N GLN A 66 -2.28 31.67 11.88
CA GLN A 66 -1.45 32.89 11.77
C GLN A 66 0.03 32.61 12.09
N THR A 67 0.50 31.43 11.67
CA THR A 67 1.85 30.94 11.97
C THR A 67 2.57 30.60 10.66
N ILE A 68 3.68 31.28 10.41
CA ILE A 68 4.48 31.07 9.21
C ILE A 68 5.36 29.84 9.38
N ILE A 69 5.15 28.83 8.54
CA ILE A 69 6.01 27.66 8.46
C ILE A 69 6.62 27.52 7.04
N THR A 70 7.74 26.85 6.96
CA THR A 70 8.43 26.56 5.70
C THR A 70 8.14 25.13 5.23
N LYS A 71 8.44 24.84 3.95
CA LYS A 71 8.36 23.46 3.42
C LYS A 71 9.22 22.48 4.21
N ASP A 72 10.31 22.95 4.84
CA ASP A 72 11.17 22.12 5.68
C ASP A 72 10.47 21.66 6.95
N CYS A 73 9.56 22.48 7.49
CA CYS A 73 8.69 22.04 8.61
C CYS A 73 7.80 20.87 8.17
N VAL A 74 7.17 20.98 6.99
CA VAL A 74 6.35 19.90 6.44
C VAL A 74 7.20 18.64 6.20
N LEU A 75 8.40 18.81 5.66
CA LEU A 75 9.34 17.72 5.46
C LEU A 75 9.75 17.05 6.77
N LYS A 76 9.98 17.83 7.84
CA LYS A 76 10.25 17.32 9.21
C LYS A 76 9.09 16.47 9.72
N ALA A 77 7.84 16.93 9.55
CA ALA A 77 6.66 16.14 9.93
C ALA A 77 6.58 14.80 9.18
N VAL A 78 6.84 14.79 7.87
CA VAL A 78 6.87 13.55 7.08
C VAL A 78 8.02 12.62 7.50
N LYS A 79 9.22 13.16 7.78
CA LYS A 79 10.34 12.37 8.32
C LYS A 79 10.04 11.80 9.70
N PHE A 80 9.30 12.54 10.51
CA PHE A 80 8.85 12.04 11.81
C PHE A 80 7.91 10.84 11.66
N VAL A 81 6.99 10.89 10.69
CA VAL A 81 6.14 9.73 10.36
C VAL A 81 6.98 8.54 9.90
N GLU A 82 8.00 8.74 9.05
CA GLU A 82 8.90 7.66 8.63
C GLU A 82 9.55 6.97 9.85
N LYS A 83 10.02 7.77 10.81
CA LYS A 83 10.58 7.26 12.08
C LYS A 83 9.54 6.41 12.81
N LEU A 84 8.32 6.92 12.99
CA LEU A 84 7.25 6.22 13.69
C LEU A 84 6.84 4.92 12.99
N LEU A 85 6.79 4.90 11.65
CA LEU A 85 6.52 3.69 10.87
C LEU A 85 7.56 2.59 11.12
N LYS A 86 8.84 2.97 11.12
CA LYS A 86 9.96 2.05 11.41
C LYS A 86 9.92 1.54 12.86
N GLU A 87 9.59 2.41 13.81
CA GLU A 87 9.44 2.04 15.21
C GLU A 87 8.26 1.09 15.42
N LYS A 88 7.11 1.35 14.79
CA LYS A 88 5.93 0.49 14.87
C LYS A 88 6.16 -0.88 14.20
N GLU A 89 6.90 -0.92 13.08
CA GLU A 89 7.32 -2.18 12.45
C GLU A 89 8.19 -3.03 13.40
N ARG A 90 9.06 -2.39 14.18
CA ARG A 90 9.89 -3.08 15.19
C ARG A 90 9.10 -3.49 16.42
N TYR A 91 8.17 -2.65 16.86
CA TYR A 91 7.35 -2.89 18.05
C TYR A 91 6.61 -4.23 18.00
N ARG A 92 6.17 -4.68 16.84
CA ARG A 92 5.49 -5.99 16.68
C ARG A 92 6.31 -7.18 17.17
N PHE A 93 7.65 -7.08 17.20
CA PHE A 93 8.54 -8.13 17.72
C PHE A 93 8.66 -8.14 19.26
N TYR A 94 8.10 -7.12 19.90
CA TYR A 94 8.07 -7.01 21.38
C TYR A 94 6.70 -7.34 21.95
N LEU A 95 5.75 -7.76 21.12
CA LEU A 95 4.46 -8.24 21.62
C LEU A 95 4.65 -9.62 22.21
N GLU A 96 4.32 -9.77 23.49
CA GLU A 96 4.45 -11.06 24.22
C GLU A 96 3.48 -12.09 23.69
N GLU A 97 2.29 -11.66 23.26
CA GLU A 97 1.28 -12.53 22.67
C GLU A 97 0.98 -12.12 21.23
N PRO A 98 1.02 -13.07 20.28
CA PRO A 98 0.57 -12.80 18.92
C PRO A 98 -0.92 -12.47 18.93
N PRO A 99 -1.40 -11.58 18.06
CA PRO A 99 -2.82 -11.28 17.95
C PRO A 99 -3.61 -12.56 17.61
N GLU A 100 -4.80 -12.68 18.17
CA GLU A 100 -5.71 -13.78 17.85
C GLU A 100 -6.01 -13.80 16.35
N ARG A 101 -5.74 -14.93 15.70
CA ARG A 101 -5.95 -15.08 14.26
C ARG A 101 -7.43 -15.26 13.95
N LYS A 102 -7.92 -14.48 12.99
CA LYS A 102 -9.32 -14.53 12.56
C LYS A 102 -9.54 -15.68 11.59
N LYS A 103 -10.46 -16.59 11.91
CA LYS A 103 -10.89 -17.63 10.98
C LYS A 103 -11.70 -17.03 9.83
N VAL A 104 -11.36 -17.35 8.58
CA VAL A 104 -11.97 -16.77 7.38
C VAL A 104 -12.32 -17.85 6.36
N LYS A 105 -13.53 -17.76 5.81
CA LYS A 105 -13.99 -18.67 4.72
C LYS A 105 -13.51 -18.22 3.35
N LYS A 106 -13.25 -16.92 3.17
CA LYS A 106 -12.77 -16.33 1.92
C LYS A 106 -11.70 -15.29 2.24
N LEU A 107 -10.57 -15.40 1.56
CA LEU A 107 -9.50 -14.42 1.64
C LEU A 107 -9.23 -13.89 0.23
N TYR A 108 -9.35 -12.59 0.06
CA TYR A 108 -9.11 -11.90 -1.20
C TYR A 108 -7.74 -11.25 -1.17
N VAL A 109 -6.97 -11.46 -2.22
CA VAL A 109 -5.65 -10.82 -2.39
C VAL A 109 -5.53 -10.32 -3.82
N GLU A 110 -5.38 -9.03 -3.97
CA GLU A 110 -5.13 -8.39 -5.25
C GLU A 110 -3.78 -7.65 -5.21
N GLY A 111 -3.11 -7.60 -6.34
CA GLY A 111 -1.83 -6.92 -6.44
C GLY A 111 -1.63 -6.24 -7.79
N ASP A 112 -1.01 -5.07 -7.74
CA ASP A 112 -0.65 -4.29 -8.92
C ASP A 112 0.43 -3.26 -8.58
N GLY A 113 1.08 -2.70 -9.61
CA GLY A 113 2.13 -1.68 -9.49
C GLY A 113 1.64 -0.26 -9.75
N VAL A 114 2.12 0.68 -8.95
CA VAL A 114 1.86 2.11 -9.17
C VAL A 114 3.13 2.82 -9.58
N MET A 115 3.25 3.20 -10.84
CA MET A 115 4.39 3.96 -11.36
C MET A 115 4.37 5.40 -10.82
N ILE A 116 5.35 5.77 -10.00
CA ILE A 116 5.51 7.10 -9.40
C ILE A 116 6.79 7.77 -9.93
N LYS A 117 6.71 9.06 -10.32
CA LYS A 117 7.88 9.84 -10.73
C LYS A 117 8.87 10.01 -9.58
N SER A 118 10.14 9.71 -9.83
CA SER A 118 11.18 9.77 -8.82
C SER A 118 12.35 10.67 -9.23
N THR A 119 12.94 11.35 -8.23
CA THR A 119 14.23 12.05 -8.37
C THR A 119 15.40 11.08 -8.33
N ASP A 120 15.23 9.90 -7.78
CA ASP A 120 16.29 8.91 -7.51
C ASP A 120 16.38 7.83 -8.60
N SER A 121 15.53 7.90 -9.62
CA SER A 121 15.62 7.02 -10.78
C SER A 121 16.76 7.48 -11.70
N ARG A 122 17.68 6.57 -12.02
CA ARG A 122 18.75 6.78 -13.02
C ARG A 122 18.30 6.44 -14.43
N GLU A 123 17.11 5.86 -14.58
CA GLU A 123 16.54 5.48 -15.87
C GLU A 123 15.96 6.71 -16.59
N GLU A 124 15.96 6.69 -17.92
CA GLU A 124 15.38 7.73 -18.78
C GLU A 124 13.94 8.06 -18.41
N ARG A 125 13.17 7.08 -17.97
CA ARG A 125 11.74 7.21 -17.63
C ARG A 125 11.46 7.86 -16.29
N ARG A 126 12.43 8.00 -15.41
CA ARG A 126 12.30 8.62 -14.07
C ARG A 126 11.10 8.12 -13.25
N TYR A 127 10.73 6.83 -13.36
CA TYR A 127 9.64 6.22 -12.60
C TYR A 127 10.17 5.09 -11.73
N LEU A 128 9.56 4.96 -10.55
CA LEU A 128 9.71 3.80 -9.68
C LEU A 128 8.36 3.10 -9.54
N ASP A 129 8.40 1.78 -9.57
CA ASP A 129 7.21 0.95 -9.33
C ASP A 129 6.99 0.78 -7.83
N LEU A 130 5.85 1.26 -7.35
CA LEU A 130 5.39 1.06 -5.99
C LEU A 130 4.46 -0.16 -5.99
N THR A 131 4.96 -1.29 -5.51
CA THR A 131 4.18 -2.51 -5.34
C THR A 131 3.06 -2.28 -4.34
N HIS A 132 1.84 -2.62 -4.72
CA HIS A 132 0.65 -2.51 -3.89
C HIS A 132 -0.11 -3.82 -3.85
N PHE A 133 -0.22 -4.44 -2.67
CA PHE A 133 -1.13 -5.55 -2.40
C PHE A 133 -2.27 -5.09 -1.51
N VAL A 134 -3.46 -5.60 -1.80
CA VAL A 134 -4.66 -5.37 -0.99
C VAL A 134 -5.21 -6.72 -0.54
N ILE A 135 -5.44 -6.86 0.76
CA ILE A 135 -5.99 -8.04 1.41
C ILE A 135 -7.34 -7.65 1.99
N HIS A 136 -8.35 -8.50 1.85
CA HIS A 136 -9.64 -8.31 2.54
C HIS A 136 -10.41 -9.63 2.65
N THR A 137 -11.46 -9.66 3.48
CA THR A 137 -12.26 -10.86 3.72
C THR A 137 -13.59 -10.86 2.98
N GLY A 138 -13.87 -9.80 2.25
CA GLY A 138 -15.09 -9.65 1.47
C GLY A 138 -15.51 -8.18 1.35
N SER A 139 -16.75 -7.97 0.93
CA SER A 139 -17.35 -6.64 0.81
C SER A 139 -18.76 -6.62 1.39
N LYS A 140 -19.08 -5.56 2.13
CA LYS A 140 -20.40 -5.29 2.71
C LYS A 140 -21.08 -4.13 2.02
N LYS A 141 -22.37 -4.24 1.74
CA LYS A 141 -23.17 -3.15 1.21
C LYS A 141 -23.42 -2.11 2.32
N VAL A 142 -23.05 -0.87 2.08
CA VAL A 142 -23.23 0.24 3.02
C VAL A 142 -24.36 1.16 2.58
N SER A 143 -24.58 1.31 1.27
CA SER A 143 -25.72 2.03 0.70
C SER A 143 -26.13 1.40 -0.63
N THR A 144 -27.17 1.96 -1.29
CA THR A 144 -27.73 1.40 -2.54
C THR A 144 -26.69 1.14 -3.63
N LYS A 145 -25.65 1.99 -3.72
CA LYS A 145 -24.60 1.89 -4.74
C LYS A 145 -23.18 1.74 -4.16
N ARG A 146 -23.02 1.68 -2.83
CA ARG A 146 -21.70 1.67 -2.18
C ARG A 146 -21.46 0.37 -1.42
N TYR A 147 -20.27 -0.20 -1.64
CA TYR A 147 -19.75 -1.35 -0.92
C TYR A 147 -18.44 -0.95 -0.26
N GLU A 148 -18.20 -1.49 0.94
CA GLU A 148 -16.94 -1.35 1.66
C GLU A 148 -16.29 -2.71 1.85
N LEU A 149 -14.96 -2.74 1.71
CA LEU A 149 -14.17 -3.94 1.93
C LEU A 149 -14.08 -4.23 3.44
N GLN A 150 -14.25 -5.49 3.80
CA GLN A 150 -14.17 -5.94 5.18
C GLN A 150 -12.73 -6.36 5.50
N ASP A 151 -12.26 -6.02 6.72
CA ASP A 151 -10.92 -6.34 7.21
C ASP A 151 -9.82 -5.99 6.20
N LYS A 152 -9.97 -4.84 5.54
CA LYS A 152 -9.05 -4.42 4.49
C LYS A 152 -7.68 -4.05 5.06
N HIS A 153 -6.63 -4.63 4.49
CA HIS A 153 -5.24 -4.25 4.73
C HIS A 153 -4.52 -3.99 3.41
N GLU A 154 -3.65 -2.99 3.41
CA GLU A 154 -2.92 -2.55 2.22
C GLU A 154 -1.41 -2.58 2.51
N ILE A 155 -0.64 -3.19 1.62
CA ILE A 155 0.82 -3.29 1.70
C ILE A 155 1.42 -2.52 0.54
N LEU A 156 2.27 -1.56 0.87
CA LEU A 156 2.94 -0.67 -0.07
C LEU A 156 4.45 -0.73 0.12
N GLN A 157 5.19 -1.17 -0.88
CA GLN A 157 6.64 -1.30 -0.85
C GLN A 157 7.26 -1.00 -2.21
N LEU A 158 8.44 -0.36 -2.22
CA LEU A 158 9.23 -0.20 -3.46
C LEU A 158 9.99 -1.49 -3.81
N ASN A 159 10.28 -2.34 -2.83
CA ASN A 159 10.90 -3.63 -3.05
C ASN A 159 9.80 -4.70 -3.14
N TYR A 160 9.69 -5.31 -4.32
CA TYR A 160 8.67 -6.30 -4.62
C TYR A 160 8.79 -7.57 -3.74
N ASP A 161 9.99 -8.04 -3.47
CA ASP A 161 10.18 -9.24 -2.64
C ASP A 161 9.84 -8.97 -1.17
N LYS A 162 10.18 -7.76 -0.68
CA LYS A 162 9.73 -7.32 0.65
C LYS A 162 8.21 -7.19 0.72
N ALA A 163 7.55 -6.74 -0.36
CA ALA A 163 6.10 -6.68 -0.41
C ALA A 163 5.45 -8.07 -0.31
N LYS A 164 5.98 -9.06 -1.05
CA LYS A 164 5.52 -10.46 -0.96
C LYS A 164 5.74 -11.06 0.42
N TYR A 165 6.91 -10.80 1.01
CA TYR A 165 7.19 -11.25 2.36
C TYR A 165 6.19 -10.66 3.36
N ASN A 166 5.97 -9.35 3.32
CA ASN A 166 5.03 -8.67 4.19
C ASN A 166 3.59 -9.15 3.98
N LEU A 167 3.21 -9.49 2.73
CA LEU A 167 1.92 -10.08 2.40
C LEU A 167 1.71 -11.42 3.10
N LEU A 168 2.69 -12.31 2.98
CA LEU A 168 2.63 -13.64 3.58
C LEU A 168 2.63 -13.56 5.11
N ASP A 169 3.53 -12.74 5.66
CA ASP A 169 3.68 -12.49 7.09
C ASP A 169 2.39 -11.91 7.69
N TYR A 170 1.75 -10.93 7.00
CA TYR A 170 0.50 -10.38 7.47
C TYR A 170 -0.63 -11.41 7.49
N ILE A 171 -0.78 -12.18 6.41
CA ILE A 171 -1.82 -13.21 6.34
C ILE A 171 -1.60 -14.25 7.43
N TYR A 172 -0.36 -14.74 7.60
CA TYR A 172 -0.03 -15.75 8.59
C TYR A 172 -0.32 -15.31 10.04
N ASN A 173 -0.04 -14.05 10.36
CA ASN A 173 -0.20 -13.55 11.72
C ASN A 173 -1.65 -13.10 12.05
N ASN A 174 -2.47 -12.81 11.05
CA ASN A 174 -3.81 -12.24 11.28
C ASN A 174 -4.97 -13.17 10.91
N TYR A 175 -4.71 -14.18 10.07
CA TYR A 175 -5.78 -15.08 9.63
C TYR A 175 -5.45 -16.55 9.91
N GLU A 176 -6.47 -17.27 10.38
CA GLU A 176 -6.46 -18.72 10.38
C GLU A 176 -7.01 -19.20 9.02
N VAL A 177 -6.07 -19.71 8.20
CA VAL A 177 -6.36 -20.27 6.88
C VAL A 177 -6.39 -21.77 7.00
N ASP A 178 -7.53 -22.38 6.70
CA ASP A 178 -7.77 -23.83 6.78
C ASP A 178 -8.20 -24.42 5.43
N ASP A 179 -8.55 -25.70 5.45
CA ASP A 179 -8.98 -26.46 4.28
C ASP A 179 -10.26 -25.92 3.61
N ASP A 180 -11.11 -25.24 4.37
CA ASP A 180 -12.38 -24.65 3.91
C ASP A 180 -12.17 -23.22 3.37
N THR A 181 -11.03 -22.63 3.61
CA THR A 181 -10.71 -21.28 3.16
C THR A 181 -10.49 -21.26 1.65
N ILE A 182 -11.20 -20.37 0.95
CA ILE A 182 -11.01 -20.09 -0.47
C ILE A 182 -10.13 -18.86 -0.62
N LEU A 183 -8.94 -19.01 -1.21
CA LEU A 183 -8.11 -17.89 -1.64
C LEU A 183 -8.61 -17.38 -3.00
N ILE A 184 -8.99 -16.11 -3.06
CA ILE A 184 -9.46 -15.44 -4.27
C ILE A 184 -8.44 -14.37 -4.62
N THR A 185 -7.88 -14.44 -5.82
CA THR A 185 -6.85 -13.49 -6.25
C THR A 185 -7.20 -12.87 -7.60
N ASN A 186 -6.76 -11.63 -7.80
CA ASN A 186 -6.95 -10.92 -9.06
C ASN A 186 -5.72 -10.12 -9.45
N SER A 187 -5.49 -9.99 -10.76
CA SER A 187 -4.40 -9.20 -11.33
C SER A 187 -4.67 -8.71 -12.75
N ASP A 188 -3.87 -7.73 -13.21
CA ASP A 188 -3.95 -7.13 -14.54
C ASP A 188 -3.14 -7.87 -15.63
N MET A 189 -2.62 -9.05 -15.38
CA MET A 189 -1.65 -9.80 -16.20
C MET A 189 -0.26 -9.14 -16.29
N GLY A 190 0.05 -8.15 -15.46
CA GLY A 190 1.32 -7.42 -15.45
C GLY A 190 2.51 -8.28 -15.03
N LYS A 191 3.72 -7.80 -15.32
CA LYS A 191 4.96 -8.40 -14.82
C LYS A 191 4.96 -8.32 -13.28
N GLY A 192 5.26 -9.43 -12.60
CA GLY A 192 5.26 -9.49 -11.13
C GLY A 192 3.91 -9.90 -10.52
N TYR A 193 2.78 -9.75 -11.23
CA TYR A 193 1.44 -10.07 -10.73
C TYR A 193 0.79 -11.18 -11.57
N THR A 194 1.56 -12.21 -11.86
CA THR A 194 1.11 -13.33 -12.68
C THR A 194 0.32 -14.36 -11.87
N SER A 195 -0.49 -15.16 -12.54
CA SER A 195 -1.20 -16.28 -11.91
C SER A 195 -0.26 -17.25 -11.20
N ARG A 196 1.01 -17.37 -11.64
CA ARG A 196 2.02 -18.20 -11.00
C ARG A 196 2.37 -17.67 -9.61
N VAL A 197 2.59 -16.36 -9.45
CA VAL A 197 2.89 -15.73 -8.16
C VAL A 197 1.77 -15.99 -7.14
N PHE A 198 0.51 -15.83 -7.56
CA PHE A 198 -0.63 -16.11 -6.69
C PHE A 198 -0.85 -17.60 -6.40
N LYS A 199 -0.46 -18.49 -7.32
CA LYS A 199 -0.42 -19.93 -7.04
C LYS A 199 0.64 -20.29 -5.99
N GLU A 200 1.81 -19.64 -6.07
CA GLU A 200 2.87 -19.82 -5.06
C GLU A 200 2.41 -19.31 -3.69
N LEU A 201 1.70 -18.19 -3.65
CA LEU A 201 1.04 -17.71 -2.42
C LEU A 201 0.05 -18.74 -1.85
N GLY A 202 -0.83 -19.29 -2.69
CA GLY A 202 -1.79 -20.32 -2.27
C GLY A 202 -1.10 -21.58 -1.72
N LYS A 203 0.00 -22.01 -2.34
CA LYS A 203 0.82 -23.13 -1.83
C LYS A 203 1.46 -22.81 -0.48
N ALA A 204 2.02 -21.62 -0.32
CA ALA A 204 2.64 -21.17 0.93
C ALA A 204 1.62 -21.12 2.08
N LEU A 205 0.40 -20.71 1.79
CA LEU A 205 -0.72 -20.68 2.74
C LEU A 205 -1.42 -22.04 2.92
N LYS A 206 -1.02 -23.06 2.15
CA LYS A 206 -1.60 -24.43 2.16
C LYS A 206 -3.11 -24.45 1.88
N VAL A 207 -3.64 -23.50 1.13
CA VAL A 207 -5.07 -23.48 0.77
C VAL A 207 -5.38 -24.59 -0.24
N LYS A 208 -6.50 -25.31 -0.04
CA LYS A 208 -6.98 -26.33 -0.99
C LYS A 208 -7.69 -25.71 -2.19
N LYS A 209 -8.36 -24.57 -2.00
CA LYS A 209 -9.13 -23.90 -3.07
C LYS A 209 -8.52 -22.54 -3.36
N HIS A 210 -8.02 -22.37 -4.57
CA HIS A 210 -7.48 -21.11 -5.05
C HIS A 210 -8.15 -20.73 -6.39
N GLU A 211 -8.82 -19.59 -6.42
CA GLU A 211 -9.45 -19.01 -7.59
C GLU A 211 -8.72 -17.75 -8.01
N HIS A 212 -8.09 -17.79 -9.18
CA HIS A 212 -7.41 -16.64 -9.75
C HIS A 212 -8.26 -16.01 -10.85
N PHE A 213 -8.34 -14.67 -10.85
CA PHE A 213 -9.03 -13.88 -11.85
C PHE A 213 -8.06 -12.95 -12.57
N TRP A 214 -8.33 -12.71 -13.83
CA TRP A 214 -7.79 -11.57 -14.55
C TRP A 214 -8.78 -10.41 -14.52
N ASP A 215 -8.27 -9.20 -14.33
CA ASP A 215 -9.10 -8.00 -14.41
C ASP A 215 -9.65 -7.84 -15.84
N ILE A 216 -10.96 -7.97 -15.96
CA ILE A 216 -11.66 -7.94 -17.26
C ILE A 216 -11.49 -6.59 -17.96
N TYR A 217 -11.39 -5.50 -17.20
CA TYR A 217 -11.15 -4.18 -17.79
C TYR A 217 -9.81 -4.16 -18.52
N HIS A 218 -8.73 -4.59 -17.88
CA HIS A 218 -7.40 -4.66 -18.48
C HIS A 218 -7.28 -5.70 -19.60
N VAL A 219 -8.03 -6.81 -19.50
CA VAL A 219 -8.11 -7.77 -20.62
C VAL A 219 -8.69 -7.09 -21.86
N LYS A 220 -9.82 -6.38 -21.71
CA LYS A 220 -10.46 -5.66 -22.82
C LYS A 220 -9.59 -4.53 -23.36
N GLU A 221 -8.94 -3.79 -22.50
CA GLU A 221 -8.01 -2.73 -22.87
C GLU A 221 -6.85 -3.28 -23.73
N LYS A 222 -6.25 -4.40 -23.31
CA LYS A 222 -5.19 -5.06 -24.07
C LYS A 222 -5.68 -5.61 -25.41
N LEU A 223 -6.86 -6.24 -25.43
CA LEU A 223 -7.50 -6.68 -26.68
C LEU A 223 -7.74 -5.50 -27.63
N SER A 224 -8.37 -4.44 -27.14
CA SER A 224 -8.64 -3.25 -27.94
C SER A 224 -7.35 -2.59 -28.46
N SER A 225 -6.29 -2.54 -27.63
CA SER A 225 -4.98 -2.01 -28.05
C SER A 225 -4.36 -2.81 -29.19
N TYR A 226 -4.45 -4.14 -29.13
CA TYR A 226 -3.95 -5.03 -30.19
C TYR A 226 -4.78 -4.96 -31.47
N LEU A 227 -6.11 -4.93 -31.32
CA LEU A 227 -7.05 -4.97 -32.44
C LEU A 227 -7.30 -3.61 -33.09
N ARG A 228 -6.76 -2.52 -32.52
CA ARG A 228 -7.00 -1.13 -32.94
C ARG A 228 -6.69 -0.84 -34.41
N LYS A 229 -5.78 -1.57 -35.03
CA LYS A 229 -5.35 -1.41 -36.40
C LYS A 229 -6.17 -2.25 -37.41
N TYR A 230 -7.06 -3.11 -36.94
CA TYR A 230 -7.96 -3.94 -37.72
C TYR A 230 -9.40 -3.35 -37.69
N PRO A 231 -10.32 -3.89 -38.48
CA PRO A 231 -11.73 -3.47 -38.48
C PRO A 231 -12.31 -3.44 -37.08
N ILE A 232 -13.05 -2.38 -36.75
CA ILE A 232 -13.58 -2.11 -35.41
C ILE A 232 -14.48 -3.24 -34.89
N GLU A 233 -15.18 -3.92 -35.82
CA GLU A 233 -16.07 -5.03 -35.54
C GLU A 233 -15.35 -6.19 -34.83
N LEU A 234 -14.07 -6.44 -35.16
CA LEU A 234 -13.26 -7.48 -34.50
C LEU A 234 -13.01 -7.14 -33.03
N THR A 235 -12.82 -5.87 -32.71
CA THR A 235 -12.69 -5.40 -31.30
C THR A 235 -14.00 -5.63 -30.55
N ASP A 236 -15.14 -5.34 -31.15
CA ASP A 236 -16.45 -5.51 -30.56
C ASP A 236 -16.76 -7.01 -30.35
N PHE A 237 -16.48 -7.84 -31.34
CA PHE A 237 -16.63 -9.30 -31.23
C PHE A 237 -15.73 -9.90 -30.17
N ALA A 238 -14.47 -9.47 -30.06
CA ALA A 238 -13.56 -9.90 -29.00
C ALA A 238 -14.07 -9.48 -27.60
N SER A 239 -14.54 -8.23 -27.47
CA SER A 239 -15.11 -7.72 -26.23
C SER A 239 -16.37 -8.49 -25.81
N ASP A 240 -17.24 -8.84 -26.76
CA ASP A 240 -18.44 -9.64 -26.51
C ASP A 240 -18.08 -11.09 -26.14
N ALA A 241 -17.10 -11.70 -26.82
CA ALA A 241 -16.58 -13.02 -26.50
C ALA A 241 -16.05 -13.11 -25.06
N VAL A 242 -15.26 -12.11 -24.63
CA VAL A 242 -14.77 -12.01 -23.25
C VAL A 242 -15.93 -11.83 -22.26
N LYS A 243 -16.89 -10.96 -22.57
CA LYS A 243 -18.05 -10.68 -21.71
C LYS A 243 -18.93 -11.93 -21.52
N LYS A 244 -19.11 -12.70 -22.57
CA LYS A 244 -19.93 -13.95 -22.58
C LYS A 244 -19.13 -15.18 -22.17
N TYR A 245 -17.85 -15.05 -21.90
CA TYR A 245 -16.94 -16.16 -21.61
C TYR A 245 -16.97 -17.24 -22.74
N ASN A 246 -16.87 -16.81 -23.98
CA ASN A 246 -16.90 -17.68 -25.14
C ASN A 246 -15.50 -17.72 -25.80
N SER A 247 -14.76 -18.81 -25.55
CA SER A 247 -13.41 -19.04 -26.07
C SER A 247 -13.41 -19.20 -27.60
N ASP A 248 -14.39 -19.94 -28.12
CA ASP A 248 -14.43 -20.31 -29.56
C ASP A 248 -14.69 -19.05 -30.39
N LYS A 249 -15.58 -18.17 -29.94
CA LYS A 249 -15.80 -16.88 -30.57
C LYS A 249 -14.53 -15.99 -30.52
N LEU A 250 -13.78 -16.02 -29.43
CA LEU A 250 -12.54 -15.25 -29.32
C LEU A 250 -11.45 -15.83 -30.24
N GLU A 251 -11.36 -17.16 -30.33
CA GLU A 251 -10.45 -17.84 -31.23
C GLU A 251 -10.74 -17.50 -32.69
N LEU A 252 -12.01 -17.53 -33.11
CA LEU A 252 -12.44 -17.10 -34.44
C LEU A 252 -12.02 -15.66 -34.77
N VAL A 253 -12.15 -14.75 -33.81
CA VAL A 253 -11.68 -13.37 -33.99
C VAL A 253 -10.16 -13.36 -34.21
N PHE A 254 -9.42 -14.13 -33.44
CA PHE A 254 -7.96 -14.20 -33.58
C PHE A 254 -7.53 -14.82 -34.89
N ASP A 255 -8.20 -15.86 -35.34
CA ASP A 255 -7.93 -16.49 -36.66
C ASP A 255 -8.20 -15.52 -37.83
N THR A 256 -9.28 -14.71 -37.69
CA THR A 256 -9.57 -13.66 -38.67
C THR A 256 -8.47 -12.60 -38.67
N VAL A 257 -8.00 -12.15 -37.47
CA VAL A 257 -6.90 -11.19 -37.38
C VAL A 257 -5.62 -11.74 -37.98
N GLU A 258 -5.29 -13.00 -37.69
CA GLU A 258 -4.11 -13.70 -38.22
C GLU A 258 -4.11 -13.71 -39.76
N SER A 259 -5.27 -13.94 -40.40
CA SER A 259 -5.40 -13.90 -41.86
C SER A 259 -5.19 -12.49 -42.47
N LEU A 260 -5.25 -11.44 -41.67
CA LEU A 260 -5.03 -10.05 -42.09
C LEU A 260 -3.59 -9.55 -41.85
N ILE A 261 -2.78 -10.31 -41.11
CA ILE A 261 -1.38 -9.96 -40.85
C ILE A 261 -0.54 -10.30 -42.07
N CYS A 262 0.22 -9.30 -42.55
CA CYS A 262 1.14 -9.48 -43.68
C CYS A 262 2.61 -9.41 -43.26
N ASP A 263 2.92 -8.92 -42.06
CA ASP A 263 4.28 -8.75 -41.55
C ASP A 263 4.64 -9.90 -40.61
N GLU A 264 5.80 -10.52 -40.83
CA GLU A 264 6.26 -11.69 -40.08
C GLU A 264 6.56 -11.35 -38.59
N LEU A 265 7.10 -10.17 -38.32
CA LEU A 265 7.38 -9.73 -36.92
C LEU A 265 6.08 -9.47 -36.16
N GLU A 266 5.12 -8.86 -36.87
CA GLU A 266 3.78 -8.65 -36.33
C GLU A 266 3.09 -9.98 -36.04
N ASP A 267 3.18 -10.96 -36.93
CA ASP A 267 2.61 -12.29 -36.71
C ASP A 267 3.21 -12.95 -35.47
N GLN A 268 4.53 -12.95 -35.34
CA GLN A 268 5.20 -13.52 -34.15
C GLN A 268 4.74 -12.87 -32.81
N GLU A 269 4.54 -11.55 -32.78
CA GLU A 269 4.03 -10.86 -31.62
C GLU A 269 2.56 -11.21 -31.36
N PHE A 270 1.76 -11.26 -32.40
CA PHE A 270 0.36 -11.64 -32.33
C PHE A 270 0.18 -13.08 -31.82
N GLN A 271 0.94 -14.05 -32.34
CA GLN A 271 0.92 -15.44 -31.88
C GLN A 271 1.24 -15.55 -30.37
N LYS A 272 2.23 -14.81 -29.89
CA LYS A 272 2.54 -14.75 -28.46
C LYS A 272 1.36 -14.22 -27.66
N PHE A 273 0.69 -13.20 -28.15
CA PHE A 273 -0.47 -12.60 -27.49
C PHE A 273 -1.68 -13.55 -27.52
N LYS A 274 -2.04 -14.11 -28.71
CA LYS A 274 -3.09 -15.11 -28.91
C LYS A 274 -2.93 -16.27 -27.94
N LYS A 275 -1.74 -16.90 -27.95
CA LYS A 275 -1.40 -18.01 -27.06
C LYS A 275 -1.51 -17.64 -25.59
N LYS A 276 -1.05 -16.43 -25.18
CA LYS A 276 -1.16 -15.96 -23.81
C LYS A 276 -2.61 -15.85 -23.37
N VAL A 277 -3.48 -15.27 -24.20
CA VAL A 277 -4.89 -15.06 -23.86
C VAL A 277 -5.65 -16.38 -23.82
N LEU A 278 -5.55 -17.21 -24.86
CA LEU A 278 -6.29 -18.48 -24.97
C LEU A 278 -5.87 -19.49 -23.88
N ASN A 279 -4.58 -19.69 -23.65
CA ASN A 279 -4.10 -20.60 -22.60
C ASN A 279 -4.50 -20.20 -21.18
N ASN A 280 -4.83 -18.94 -20.99
CA ASN A 280 -5.22 -18.40 -19.70
C ASN A 280 -6.68 -17.93 -19.65
N PHE A 281 -7.47 -18.27 -20.66
CA PHE A 281 -8.87 -17.85 -20.79
C PHE A 281 -9.71 -18.24 -19.58
N LYS A 282 -9.37 -19.34 -18.90
CA LYS A 282 -9.98 -19.78 -17.63
C LYS A 282 -9.97 -18.71 -16.54
N TYR A 283 -9.00 -17.79 -16.53
CA TYR A 283 -8.92 -16.71 -15.54
C TYR A 283 -9.90 -15.56 -15.82
N ILE A 284 -10.50 -15.54 -17.01
CA ILE A 284 -11.54 -14.58 -17.40
C ILE A 284 -12.94 -15.10 -16.99
N LYS A 285 -13.07 -16.40 -16.66
CA LYS A 285 -14.35 -16.98 -16.25
C LYS A 285 -15.00 -16.14 -15.14
N PRO A 286 -16.25 -15.66 -15.34
CA PRO A 286 -16.95 -14.84 -14.35
C PRO A 286 -17.11 -15.52 -12.99
N ALA A 287 -17.08 -14.74 -11.92
CA ALA A 287 -17.16 -15.26 -10.55
C ALA A 287 -18.46 -16.02 -10.27
N HIS A 288 -19.60 -15.59 -10.84
CA HIS A 288 -20.87 -16.29 -10.67
C HIS A 288 -20.86 -17.71 -11.26
N LEU A 289 -20.10 -17.95 -12.33
CA LEU A 289 -19.89 -19.30 -12.90
C LEU A 289 -18.93 -20.16 -12.08
N ARG A 290 -18.33 -19.60 -11.03
CA ARG A 290 -17.47 -20.28 -10.06
C ARG A 290 -18.10 -20.32 -8.65
N ASN A 291 -19.41 -20.04 -8.54
CA ASN A 291 -20.15 -19.92 -7.27
C ASN A 291 -19.56 -18.84 -6.34
N LEU A 292 -19.02 -17.76 -6.92
CA LEU A 292 -18.45 -16.62 -6.21
C LEU A 292 -19.17 -15.32 -6.57
N SER A 293 -19.08 -14.34 -5.70
CA SER A 293 -19.57 -12.99 -5.98
C SER A 293 -18.49 -12.19 -6.73
N ASN A 294 -18.88 -11.41 -7.73
CA ASN A 294 -17.99 -10.44 -8.39
C ASN A 294 -17.59 -9.28 -7.47
N ARG A 295 -18.28 -9.10 -6.34
CA ARG A 295 -18.04 -7.97 -5.44
C ARG A 295 -16.79 -8.21 -4.60
N GLY A 296 -15.90 -7.24 -4.62
CA GLY A 296 -14.59 -7.34 -3.97
C GLY A 296 -13.50 -7.92 -4.89
N ILE A 297 -13.77 -8.12 -6.19
CA ILE A 297 -12.78 -8.50 -7.20
C ILE A 297 -12.61 -7.35 -8.18
N GLY A 298 -11.37 -7.06 -8.61
CA GLY A 298 -11.04 -5.95 -9.51
C GLY A 298 -11.08 -4.58 -8.81
N ILE A 299 -10.56 -4.51 -7.59
CA ILE A 299 -10.63 -3.29 -6.77
C ILE A 299 -9.40 -2.38 -6.94
N MET A 300 -8.31 -2.86 -7.55
CA MET A 300 -7.00 -2.18 -7.54
C MET A 300 -7.04 -0.76 -8.09
N GLU A 301 -7.75 -0.51 -9.20
CA GLU A 301 -7.90 0.85 -9.75
C GLU A 301 -8.46 1.84 -8.72
N SER A 302 -9.49 1.42 -7.97
CA SER A 302 -10.10 2.25 -6.92
C SER A 302 -9.16 2.49 -5.73
N GLN A 303 -8.32 1.53 -5.41
CA GLN A 303 -7.33 1.64 -4.33
C GLN A 303 -6.16 2.53 -4.78
N HIS A 304 -5.71 2.42 -6.03
CA HIS A 304 -4.67 3.27 -6.59
C HIS A 304 -5.06 4.75 -6.64
N ARG A 305 -6.32 5.09 -6.86
CA ARG A 305 -6.80 6.48 -6.88
C ARG A 305 -6.41 7.27 -5.63
N LYS A 306 -6.40 6.65 -4.46
CA LYS A 306 -6.01 7.29 -3.20
C LYS A 306 -4.58 7.84 -3.27
N ILE A 307 -3.68 7.03 -3.82
CA ILE A 307 -2.25 7.33 -3.96
C ILE A 307 -2.01 8.27 -5.13
N THR A 308 -2.56 7.92 -6.29
CA THR A 308 -2.32 8.66 -7.55
C THR A 308 -2.88 10.08 -7.52
N TYR A 309 -4.02 10.30 -6.85
CA TYR A 309 -4.58 11.63 -6.67
C TYR A 309 -3.62 12.61 -5.99
N ARG A 310 -2.89 12.13 -4.98
CA ARG A 310 -1.92 12.94 -4.24
C ARG A 310 -0.54 12.95 -4.89
N MET A 311 -0.09 11.82 -5.44
CA MET A 311 1.31 11.63 -5.82
C MET A 311 1.59 11.73 -7.32
N LYS A 312 0.55 11.66 -8.17
CA LYS A 312 0.65 11.84 -9.63
C LYS A 312 0.01 13.16 -10.09
N ARG A 313 0.22 13.51 -11.35
CA ARG A 313 -0.49 14.57 -12.11
C ARG A 313 -0.28 16.02 -11.63
N ARG A 314 0.65 16.28 -10.71
CA ARG A 314 0.90 17.64 -10.19
C ARG A 314 2.34 18.09 -10.41
N GLY A 315 3.04 17.53 -11.40
CA GLY A 315 4.45 17.86 -11.69
C GLY A 315 5.42 17.48 -10.57
N MET A 316 5.01 16.63 -9.61
CA MET A 316 5.83 16.27 -8.46
C MET A 316 6.73 15.09 -8.77
N TYR A 317 7.96 15.19 -8.26
CA TYR A 317 8.94 14.12 -8.20
C TYR A 317 9.22 13.78 -6.74
N TRP A 318 9.46 12.53 -6.46
CA TRP A 318 9.60 12.00 -5.11
C TRP A 318 10.92 11.28 -4.94
N SER A 319 11.58 11.44 -3.80
CA SER A 319 12.67 10.53 -3.40
C SER A 319 12.13 9.14 -3.06
N LYS A 320 12.95 8.10 -3.11
CA LYS A 320 12.56 6.72 -2.75
C LYS A 320 11.86 6.66 -1.40
N TRP A 321 12.48 7.24 -0.37
CA TRP A 321 11.89 7.27 0.96
C TRP A 321 10.59 8.09 1.00
N GLY A 322 10.52 9.18 0.24
CA GLY A 322 9.31 10.00 0.12
C GLY A 322 8.14 9.27 -0.50
N ILE A 323 8.38 8.42 -1.53
CA ILE A 323 7.34 7.56 -2.12
C ILE A 323 6.78 6.62 -1.06
N SER A 324 7.64 5.86 -0.40
CA SER A 324 7.23 4.87 0.60
C SER A 324 6.49 5.53 1.77
N THR A 325 7.07 6.59 2.34
CA THR A 325 6.47 7.26 3.51
C THR A 325 5.14 7.91 3.16
N MET A 326 5.06 8.67 2.07
CA MET A 326 3.84 9.37 1.69
C MET A 326 2.71 8.40 1.34
N ALA A 327 3.00 7.33 0.60
CA ALA A 327 2.01 6.31 0.27
C ALA A 327 1.44 5.65 1.52
N ASN A 328 2.28 5.23 2.46
CA ASN A 328 1.84 4.67 3.74
C ASN A 328 1.06 5.67 4.59
N MET A 329 1.46 6.95 4.63
CA MET A 329 0.71 8.01 5.30
C MET A 329 -0.70 8.16 4.73
N ILE A 330 -0.85 8.17 3.41
CA ILE A 330 -2.15 8.29 2.73
C ILE A 330 -3.07 7.13 3.13
N ILE A 331 -2.55 5.90 3.12
CA ILE A 331 -3.34 4.73 3.50
C ILE A 331 -3.73 4.78 4.98
N LEU A 332 -2.79 5.11 5.86
CA LEU A 332 -3.06 5.26 7.30
C LEU A 332 -4.10 6.34 7.58
N GLU A 333 -3.99 7.50 6.93
CA GLU A 333 -4.97 8.58 7.10
C GLU A 333 -6.37 8.13 6.63
N ARG A 334 -6.46 7.44 5.49
CA ARG A 334 -7.73 6.91 4.97
C ARG A 334 -8.34 5.81 5.85
N ALA A 335 -7.51 5.09 6.60
CA ALA A 335 -7.91 4.08 7.56
C ALA A 335 -8.10 4.64 9.00
N ASN A 336 -8.02 5.95 9.20
CA ASN A 336 -8.01 6.62 10.51
C ASN A 336 -6.89 6.15 11.45
N GLY A 337 -5.84 5.52 10.90
CA GLY A 337 -4.72 4.97 11.65
C GLY A 337 -3.55 5.93 11.88
N LEU A 338 -3.55 7.11 11.20
CA LEU A 338 -2.44 8.06 11.33
C LEU A 338 -2.35 8.65 12.75
N ARG A 339 -3.50 8.90 13.40
CA ARG A 339 -3.52 9.38 14.79
C ARG A 339 -3.00 8.33 15.77
N GLU A 340 -3.38 7.07 15.56
CA GLU A 340 -2.88 5.94 16.35
C GLU A 340 -1.36 5.76 16.20
N LEU A 341 -0.81 6.01 15.01
CA LEU A 341 0.64 6.00 14.80
C LEU A 341 1.35 7.06 15.65
N PHE A 342 0.76 8.25 15.80
CA PHE A 342 1.36 9.35 16.57
C PHE A 342 1.17 9.23 18.07
N PHE A 343 0.02 8.75 18.53
CA PHE A 343 -0.42 8.85 19.94
C PHE A 343 -0.84 7.52 20.56
N GLY A 344 -0.75 6.42 19.81
CA GLY A 344 -1.11 5.10 20.31
C GLY A 344 -0.26 4.64 21.50
N SER A 345 -0.85 3.83 22.37
CA SER A 345 -0.21 3.26 23.57
C SER A 345 1.06 2.48 23.25
N TRP A 346 1.16 1.92 22.04
CA TRP A 346 2.33 1.20 21.55
C TRP A 346 3.64 1.99 21.70
N ARG A 347 3.61 3.33 21.61
CA ARG A 347 4.79 4.18 21.74
C ARG A 347 5.39 4.13 23.14
N LYS A 348 4.53 4.15 24.17
CA LYS A 348 4.96 4.06 25.57
C LYS A 348 5.60 2.70 25.81
N VAL A 349 4.91 1.63 25.44
CA VAL A 349 5.42 0.26 25.61
C VAL A 349 6.74 0.07 24.85
N TYR A 350 6.83 0.55 23.61
CA TYR A 350 8.06 0.47 22.83
C TYR A 350 9.23 1.23 23.46
N SER A 351 9.00 2.42 24.07
CA SER A 351 10.06 3.16 24.76
C SER A 351 10.54 2.43 26.01
N GLU A 352 9.64 1.84 26.79
CA GLU A 352 9.97 1.05 27.99
C GLU A 352 10.85 -0.16 27.63
N TYR A 353 10.50 -0.91 26.58
CA TYR A 353 11.35 -2.01 26.09
C TYR A 353 12.72 -1.55 25.61
N LYS A 354 12.77 -0.42 24.90
CA LYS A 354 14.02 0.15 24.42
C LYS A 354 14.94 0.56 25.57
N GLU A 355 14.40 1.17 26.63
CA GLU A 355 15.15 1.53 27.82
C GLU A 355 15.61 0.30 28.61
N GLY A 356 14.77 -0.72 28.74
CA GLY A 356 15.10 -2.00 29.37
C GLY A 356 16.21 -2.75 28.65
N SER A 357 16.24 -2.75 27.31
CA SER A 357 17.31 -3.38 26.52
C SER A 357 18.68 -2.67 26.68
N PHE A 358 18.67 -1.36 26.89
CA PHE A 358 19.89 -0.60 27.17
C PHE A 358 20.45 -0.89 28.58
N SER A 359 19.59 -1.11 29.58
CA SER A 359 20.03 -1.45 30.93
C SER A 359 20.61 -2.86 31.00
N ALA A 360 20.02 -3.82 30.29
CA ALA A 360 20.58 -5.19 30.19
C ALA A 360 21.96 -5.19 29.52
N GLY A 361 22.13 -4.44 28.43
CA GLY A 361 23.44 -4.32 27.75
C GLY A 361 24.53 -3.65 28.60
N ARG A 362 24.14 -2.80 29.57
CA ARG A 362 25.09 -2.22 30.55
C ARG A 362 25.47 -3.22 31.65
N LEU A 363 24.57 -4.10 32.02
CA LEU A 363 24.86 -5.17 32.99
C LEU A 363 25.84 -6.20 32.42
N PHE A 364 25.71 -6.59 31.16
CA PHE A 364 26.63 -7.49 30.48
C PHE A 364 28.06 -6.91 30.30
N LYS A 365 28.18 -5.59 30.04
CA LYS A 365 29.48 -4.93 29.96
C LYS A 365 30.21 -4.79 31.32
N LYS A 366 29.47 -4.83 32.45
CA LYS A 366 30.09 -4.79 33.78
C LYS A 366 30.61 -6.13 34.26
N THR A 367 30.16 -7.27 33.70
CA THR A 367 30.65 -8.58 34.02
C THR A 367 31.95 -8.94 33.28
N ASP A 368 32.23 -8.31 32.14
CA ASP A 368 33.48 -8.54 31.38
C ASP A 368 34.70 -7.71 31.94
N GLU A 369 34.48 -6.82 32.92
CA GLU A 369 35.54 -6.05 33.58
C GLU A 369 35.94 -6.65 34.96
N LEU A 370 35.45 -7.85 35.32
CA LEU A 370 35.70 -8.50 36.60
C LEU A 370 36.38 -9.87 36.50
N ASP A 371 36.96 -10.21 35.32
CA ASP A 371 37.84 -11.40 35.16
C ASP A 371 39.29 -11.02 34.88
#